data_fe939860b4b2c1e6529bfa4c9ecdbab9
#
_entry.id   fe939860b4b2c1e6529bfa4c9ecdbab9
#
_cell.length_a   1.000
_cell.length_b   1.000
_cell.length_c   1.000
_cell.angle_alpha   90.00
_cell.angle_beta   90.00
_cell.angle_gamma   90.00
#
_symmetry.space_group_name_H-M   'P 1'
#
loop_
_entity.id
_entity.type
_entity.pdbx_description
1 polymer ?
#
loop_
_entity_poly.entity_id
_entity_poly.type
_entity_poly.pdbx_seq_one_letter_code
_entity_poly.pdbx_strand_id
1 'polypeptide(L)'
;MLEQKLNNRRPGALGGIGLIALIALAVLAGSAFFSRLEPRIGTLSSVLFIAYGCAIAWILLNWYVLGFIYTANADCLRVCRTYGKRERFMVDVWLNRVIACGTPEEMKQRCPGARVYRATRAQCEFEPLALAYKDSKGTAILVIQPDDAMRSHLLGAIRGKKG
;
A
#
# COMPACT_ATOMS: atom_id res chain seq x y z
N MET A 1 13.36 9.28 17.57
CA MET A 1 12.43 9.36 16.43
C MET A 1 13.05 8.62 15.28
N LEU A 2 12.38 7.60 14.77
CA LEU A 2 12.86 6.74 13.69
C LEU A 2 11.91 6.93 12.52
N GLU A 3 12.46 7.22 11.34
CA GLU A 3 11.65 7.42 10.12
C GLU A 3 12.11 6.45 9.03
N GLN A 4 11.16 5.72 8.47
CA GLN A 4 11.39 4.82 7.34
C GLN A 4 10.51 5.23 6.17
N LYS A 5 11.12 5.45 5.00
CA LYS A 5 10.40 5.75 3.76
C LYS A 5 10.36 4.51 2.86
N LEU A 6 9.19 3.96 2.68
CA LEU A 6 8.92 2.94 1.66
C LEU A 6 8.63 3.63 0.32
N ASN A 7 9.71 4.04 -0.34
CA ASN A 7 9.62 4.58 -1.68
C ASN A 7 9.65 3.46 -2.72
N ASN A 8 8.99 3.69 -3.84
CA ASN A 8 9.11 2.80 -4.99
C ASN A 8 10.57 2.82 -5.49
N ARG A 9 11.18 1.66 -5.67
CA ARG A 9 12.36 1.57 -6.53
C ARG A 9 11.95 2.10 -7.91
N ARG A 10 12.48 3.26 -8.28
CA ARG A 10 12.29 3.77 -9.65
C ARG A 10 12.83 2.70 -10.59
N PRO A 11 12.05 2.25 -11.57
CA PRO A 11 12.58 1.33 -12.57
C PRO A 11 13.83 1.98 -13.15
N GLY A 12 14.93 1.23 -13.26
CA GLY A 12 16.14 1.71 -13.93
C GLY A 12 15.78 2.15 -15.36
N ALA A 13 16.68 2.85 -16.05
CA ALA A 13 16.40 3.40 -17.39
C ALA A 13 15.81 2.35 -18.34
N LEU A 14 16.36 1.13 -18.37
CA LEU A 14 15.84 0.01 -19.18
C LEU A 14 14.43 -0.43 -18.72
N GLY A 15 14.18 -0.51 -17.40
CA GLY A 15 12.86 -0.85 -16.88
C GLY A 15 11.82 0.22 -17.17
N GLY A 16 12.22 1.51 -17.17
CA GLY A 16 11.35 2.62 -17.55
C GLY A 16 10.94 2.55 -19.03
N ILE A 17 11.89 2.29 -19.92
CA ILE A 17 11.63 2.12 -21.37
C ILE A 17 10.69 0.91 -21.60
N GLY A 18 10.99 -0.23 -20.95
CA GLY A 18 10.15 -1.42 -21.04
C GLY A 18 8.72 -1.17 -20.56
N LEU A 19 8.54 -0.42 -19.49
CA LEU A 19 7.21 -0.04 -18.99
C LEU A 19 6.45 0.84 -19.99
N ILE A 20 7.11 1.86 -20.58
CA ILE A 20 6.50 2.74 -21.58
C ILE A 20 6.08 1.91 -22.80
N ALA A 21 6.96 1.02 -23.28
CA ALA A 21 6.65 0.13 -24.39
C ALA A 21 5.45 -0.77 -24.10
N LEU A 22 5.36 -1.34 -22.88
CA LEU A 22 4.26 -2.19 -22.46
C LEU A 22 2.93 -1.41 -22.40
N ILE A 23 2.95 -0.18 -21.89
CA ILE A 23 1.78 0.69 -21.84
C ILE A 23 1.32 1.03 -23.28
N ALA A 24 2.26 1.41 -24.17
CA ALA A 24 1.94 1.70 -25.56
C ALA A 24 1.31 0.49 -26.25
N LEU A 25 1.87 -0.70 -26.04
CA LEU A 25 1.34 -1.95 -26.59
C LEU A 25 -0.08 -2.24 -26.04
N ALA A 26 -0.31 -2.04 -24.75
CA ALA A 26 -1.62 -2.24 -24.13
C ALA A 26 -2.66 -1.27 -24.70
N VAL A 27 -2.30 0.00 -24.92
CA VAL A 27 -3.19 1.00 -25.53
C VAL A 27 -3.49 0.65 -26.98
N LEU A 28 -2.48 0.26 -27.78
CA LEU A 28 -2.67 -0.15 -29.15
C LEU A 28 -3.53 -1.41 -29.28
N ALA A 29 -3.27 -2.43 -28.46
CA ALA A 29 -4.09 -3.64 -28.44
C ALA A 29 -5.53 -3.34 -28.01
N GLY A 30 -5.72 -2.49 -27.00
CA GLY A 30 -7.03 -2.02 -26.58
C GLY A 30 -7.77 -1.28 -27.69
N SER A 31 -7.12 -0.32 -28.36
CA SER A 31 -7.73 0.42 -29.47
C SER A 31 -8.16 -0.51 -30.61
N ALA A 32 -7.30 -1.44 -31.01
CA ALA A 32 -7.63 -2.42 -32.07
C ALA A 32 -8.78 -3.34 -31.66
N PHE A 33 -8.86 -3.75 -30.40
CA PHE A 33 -9.95 -4.58 -29.89
C PHE A 33 -11.28 -3.82 -29.89
N PHE A 34 -11.31 -2.62 -29.35
CA PHE A 34 -12.54 -1.83 -29.26
C PHE A 34 -13.02 -1.33 -30.63
N SER A 35 -12.11 -1.03 -31.58
CA SER A 35 -12.49 -0.71 -32.96
C SER A 35 -13.20 -1.88 -33.69
N ARG A 36 -12.84 -3.12 -33.35
CA ARG A 36 -13.54 -4.30 -33.88
C ARG A 36 -14.94 -4.50 -33.30
N LEU A 37 -15.15 -4.01 -32.06
CA LEU A 37 -16.46 -4.07 -31.40
C LEU A 37 -17.40 -2.94 -31.83
N GLU A 38 -16.87 -1.82 -32.29
CA GLU A 38 -17.64 -0.64 -32.67
C GLU A 38 -18.82 -0.95 -33.61
N PRO A 39 -18.67 -1.77 -34.66
CA PRO A 39 -19.80 -2.13 -35.54
C PRO A 39 -20.95 -2.87 -34.85
N ARG A 40 -20.65 -3.52 -33.70
CA ARG A 40 -21.64 -4.31 -32.96
C ARG A 40 -22.34 -3.55 -31.85
N ILE A 41 -21.61 -2.65 -31.15
CA ILE A 41 -22.08 -1.98 -29.96
C ILE A 41 -22.04 -0.44 -30.04
N GLY A 42 -21.63 0.12 -31.20
CA GLY A 42 -21.66 1.56 -31.45
C GLY A 42 -20.88 2.37 -30.41
N THR A 43 -21.48 3.46 -29.96
CA THR A 43 -20.85 4.40 -28.97
C THR A 43 -20.47 3.76 -27.66
N LEU A 44 -21.05 2.62 -27.27
CA LEU A 44 -20.68 1.90 -26.06
C LEU A 44 -19.22 1.42 -26.11
N SER A 45 -18.68 1.12 -27.30
CA SER A 45 -17.27 0.78 -27.49
C SER A 45 -16.33 1.88 -26.99
N SER A 46 -16.64 3.14 -27.29
CA SER A 46 -15.84 4.30 -26.88
C SER A 46 -15.85 4.48 -25.35
N VAL A 47 -17.00 4.29 -24.70
CA VAL A 47 -17.13 4.34 -23.25
C VAL A 47 -16.29 3.25 -22.57
N LEU A 48 -16.35 2.03 -23.10
CA LEU A 48 -15.57 0.91 -22.60
C LEU A 48 -14.06 1.13 -22.78
N PHE A 49 -13.64 1.72 -23.89
CA PHE A 49 -12.24 2.08 -24.13
C PHE A 49 -11.73 3.12 -23.11
N ILE A 50 -12.53 4.14 -22.80
CA ILE A 50 -12.19 5.12 -21.76
C ILE A 50 -12.08 4.43 -20.40
N ALA A 51 -13.03 3.57 -20.04
CA ALA A 51 -12.98 2.81 -18.79
C ALA A 51 -11.72 1.92 -18.68
N TYR A 52 -11.33 1.28 -19.78
CA TYR A 52 -10.08 0.51 -19.91
C TYR A 52 -8.85 1.39 -19.66
N GLY A 53 -8.77 2.57 -20.26
CA GLY A 53 -7.69 3.53 -20.03
C GLY A 53 -7.62 4.00 -18.59
N CYS A 54 -8.76 4.28 -17.96
CA CYS A 54 -8.84 4.62 -16.55
C CYS A 54 -8.35 3.48 -15.64
N ALA A 55 -8.67 2.23 -15.97
CA ALA A 55 -8.22 1.07 -15.22
C ALA A 55 -6.69 0.90 -15.30
N ILE A 56 -6.09 1.06 -16.48
CA ILE A 56 -4.63 1.04 -16.66
C ILE A 56 -3.98 2.16 -15.84
N ALA A 57 -4.49 3.39 -15.94
CA ALA A 57 -3.98 4.53 -15.19
C ALA A 57 -4.07 4.29 -13.68
N TRP A 58 -5.18 3.74 -13.20
CA TRP A 58 -5.36 3.37 -11.79
C TRP A 58 -4.32 2.34 -11.31
N ILE A 59 -4.09 1.29 -12.09
CA ILE A 59 -3.09 0.25 -11.79
C ILE A 59 -1.69 0.88 -11.70
N LEU A 60 -1.32 1.72 -12.69
CA LEU A 60 -0.02 2.39 -12.72
C LEU A 60 0.17 3.33 -11.53
N LEU A 61 -0.84 4.13 -11.17
CA LEU A 61 -0.80 5.00 -10.00
C LEU A 61 -0.57 4.20 -8.71
N ASN A 62 -1.31 3.11 -8.54
CA ASN A 62 -1.15 2.27 -7.35
C ASN A 62 0.21 1.57 -7.28
N TRP A 63 0.77 1.17 -8.43
CA TRP A 63 2.02 0.42 -8.44
C TRP A 63 3.26 1.30 -8.36
N TYR A 64 3.25 2.49 -8.99
CA TYR A 64 4.45 3.31 -9.14
C TYR A 64 4.47 4.58 -8.30
N VAL A 65 3.32 5.14 -7.96
CA VAL A 65 3.25 6.45 -7.30
C VAL A 65 3.00 6.33 -5.80
N LEU A 66 2.35 5.24 -5.37
CA LEU A 66 2.01 5.04 -3.97
C LEU A 66 3.24 4.67 -3.15
N GLY A 67 3.54 5.44 -2.09
CA GLY A 67 4.54 5.15 -1.08
C GLY A 67 3.95 5.21 0.32
N PHE A 68 4.76 4.81 1.31
CA PHE A 68 4.41 4.95 2.72
C PHE A 68 5.60 5.53 3.49
N ILE A 69 5.31 6.36 4.49
CA ILE A 69 6.27 6.84 5.45
C ILE A 69 5.83 6.34 6.82
N TYR A 70 6.71 5.65 7.50
CA TYR A 70 6.53 5.24 8.89
C TYR A 70 7.38 6.11 9.78
N THR A 71 6.78 6.75 10.75
CA THR A 71 7.46 7.56 11.75
C THR A 71 7.15 6.99 13.11
N ALA A 72 8.15 6.39 13.76
CA ALA A 72 8.04 5.84 15.10
C ALA A 72 8.71 6.75 16.12
N ASN A 73 7.94 7.15 17.12
CA ASN A 73 8.40 7.77 18.35
C ASN A 73 8.35 6.74 19.49
N ALA A 74 8.74 7.14 20.70
CA ALA A 74 8.66 6.28 21.88
C ALA A 74 7.24 5.77 22.19
N ASP A 75 6.20 6.56 21.81
CA ASP A 75 4.82 6.31 22.21
C ASP A 75 3.86 6.03 21.04
N CYS A 76 4.22 6.48 19.84
CA CYS A 76 3.31 6.48 18.71
C CYS A 76 4.02 6.08 17.42
N LEU A 77 3.34 5.24 16.64
CA LEU A 77 3.68 4.94 15.25
C LEU A 77 2.71 5.68 14.33
N ARG A 78 3.22 6.66 13.61
CA ARG A 78 2.48 7.38 12.57
C ARG A 78 2.74 6.77 11.21
N VAL A 79 1.68 6.55 10.45
CA VAL A 79 1.74 6.06 9.07
C VAL A 79 1.12 7.08 8.15
N CYS A 80 1.91 7.58 7.21
CA CYS A 80 1.47 8.45 6.15
C CYS A 80 1.58 7.73 4.80
N ARG A 81 0.59 7.96 3.94
CA ARG A 81 0.59 7.52 2.55
C ARG A 81 1.15 8.64 1.69
N THR A 82 2.10 8.34 0.80
CA THR A 82 2.67 9.32 -0.10
C THR A 82 2.20 9.10 -1.53
N TYR A 83 1.88 10.20 -2.21
CA TYR A 83 1.59 10.25 -3.64
C TYR A 83 2.61 11.23 -4.28
N GLY A 84 3.73 10.70 -4.73
CA GLY A 84 4.85 11.52 -5.19
C GLY A 84 5.41 12.40 -4.06
N LYS A 85 5.21 13.72 -4.15
CA LYS A 85 5.65 14.70 -3.14
C LYS A 85 4.59 15.01 -2.07
N ARG A 86 3.36 14.54 -2.24
CA ARG A 86 2.25 14.82 -1.30
C ARG A 86 2.13 13.70 -0.29
N GLU A 87 2.06 14.08 0.97
CA GLU A 87 1.84 13.17 2.09
C GLU A 87 0.38 13.28 2.54
N ARG A 88 -0.26 12.14 2.77
CA ARG A 88 -1.58 12.05 3.37
C ARG A 88 -1.49 11.22 4.63
N PHE A 89 -1.98 11.75 5.71
CA PHE A 89 -2.17 11.02 6.95
C PHE A 89 -3.06 9.78 6.72
N MET A 90 -2.66 8.65 7.27
CA MET A 90 -3.41 7.41 7.20
C MET A 90 -3.88 6.96 8.58
N VAL A 91 -2.95 6.77 9.52
CA VAL A 91 -3.26 6.29 10.86
C VAL A 91 -2.14 6.61 11.84
N ASP A 92 -2.52 6.92 13.08
CA ASP A 92 -1.62 6.95 14.24
C ASP A 92 -1.97 5.78 15.16
N VAL A 93 -0.97 5.00 15.53
CA VAL A 93 -1.11 3.87 16.46
C VAL A 93 -0.30 4.17 17.72
N TRP A 94 -1.00 4.36 18.84
CA TRP A 94 -0.37 4.49 20.12
C TRP A 94 0.15 3.13 20.59
N LEU A 95 1.44 3.01 20.86
CA LEU A 95 2.10 1.74 21.18
C LEU A 95 1.59 1.13 22.48
N ASN A 96 1.09 1.95 23.42
CA ASN A 96 0.43 1.49 24.65
C ASN A 96 -0.94 0.85 24.41
N ARG A 97 -1.56 1.09 23.26
CA ARG A 97 -2.85 0.50 22.86
C ARG A 97 -2.70 -0.75 22.01
N VAL A 98 -1.47 -1.16 21.72
CA VAL A 98 -1.19 -2.38 20.95
C VAL A 98 -1.47 -3.60 21.83
N ILE A 99 -2.41 -4.43 21.38
CA ILE A 99 -2.84 -5.65 22.09
C ILE A 99 -1.90 -6.81 21.74
N ALA A 100 -1.61 -6.96 20.46
CA ALA A 100 -0.80 -8.05 19.93
C ALA A 100 -0.05 -7.61 18.66
N CYS A 101 1.09 -8.28 18.40
CA CYS A 101 1.86 -8.14 17.18
C CYS A 101 2.24 -9.53 16.66
N GLY A 102 2.31 -9.68 15.34
CA GLY A 102 2.65 -10.94 14.69
C GLY A 102 2.50 -10.86 13.17
N THR A 103 2.29 -12.00 12.54
CA THR A 103 2.03 -12.04 11.10
C THR A 103 0.62 -11.54 10.77
N PRO A 104 0.37 -11.05 9.55
CA PRO A 104 -0.96 -10.61 9.14
C PRO A 104 -2.02 -11.69 9.26
N GLU A 105 -1.67 -12.95 8.98
CA GLU A 105 -2.56 -14.08 9.04
C GLU A 105 -2.96 -14.41 10.49
N GLU A 106 -1.97 -14.47 11.40
CA GLU A 106 -2.22 -14.69 12.83
C GLU A 106 -3.11 -13.61 13.42
N MET A 107 -2.86 -12.35 13.06
CA MET A 107 -3.65 -11.24 13.60
C MET A 107 -5.10 -11.25 13.10
N LYS A 108 -5.33 -11.67 11.86
CA LYS A 108 -6.69 -11.86 11.34
C LYS A 108 -7.44 -12.98 12.06
N GLN A 109 -6.75 -14.08 12.38
CA GLN A 109 -7.36 -15.19 13.12
C GLN A 109 -7.69 -14.80 14.56
N ARG A 110 -6.79 -14.06 15.23
CA ARG A 110 -6.98 -13.60 16.63
C ARG A 110 -8.04 -12.52 16.79
N CYS A 111 -8.23 -11.68 15.77
CA CYS A 111 -9.16 -10.55 15.80
C CYS A 111 -10.12 -10.62 14.61
N PRO A 112 -11.05 -11.59 14.57
CA PRO A 112 -12.03 -11.68 13.49
C PRO A 112 -12.93 -10.44 13.48
N GLY A 113 -13.15 -9.87 12.29
CA GLY A 113 -13.96 -8.66 12.14
C GLY A 113 -13.26 -7.34 12.43
N ALA A 114 -11.96 -7.34 12.81
CA ALA A 114 -11.18 -6.13 12.99
C ALA A 114 -10.97 -5.40 11.66
N ARG A 115 -10.96 -4.05 11.70
CA ARG A 115 -10.63 -3.23 10.54
C ARG A 115 -9.15 -3.40 10.18
N VAL A 116 -8.86 -3.68 8.91
CA VAL A 116 -7.49 -3.87 8.45
C VAL A 116 -7.02 -2.67 7.64
N TYR A 117 -6.02 -1.97 8.15
CA TYR A 117 -5.27 -0.93 7.45
C TYR A 117 -4.00 -1.54 6.87
N ARG A 118 -3.86 -1.51 5.56
CA ARG A 118 -2.68 -2.03 4.87
C ARG A 118 -1.81 -0.88 4.38
N ALA A 119 -0.60 -0.81 4.92
CA ALA A 119 0.44 0.12 4.51
C ALA A 119 1.65 -0.67 4.01
N THR A 120 1.42 -1.63 3.13
CA THR A 120 2.42 -2.54 2.59
C THR A 120 2.56 -2.38 1.08
N ARG A 121 3.69 -2.81 0.54
CA ARG A 121 3.96 -2.83 -0.90
C ARG A 121 4.33 -4.24 -1.36
N ALA A 122 3.83 -4.61 -2.54
CA ALA A 122 4.08 -5.93 -3.11
C ALA A 122 5.56 -6.18 -3.47
N GLN A 123 6.32 -5.11 -3.75
CA GLN A 123 7.74 -5.20 -4.16
C GLN A 123 8.71 -4.84 -3.02
N CYS A 124 8.28 -4.91 -1.77
CA CYS A 124 9.13 -4.64 -0.62
C CYS A 124 9.82 -5.93 -0.16
N GLU A 125 11.12 -5.84 0.13
CA GLU A 125 11.94 -6.97 0.62
C GLU A 125 11.69 -7.27 2.10
N PHE A 126 11.05 -6.32 2.84
CA PHE A 126 10.81 -6.46 4.26
C PHE A 126 9.57 -7.31 4.54
N GLU A 127 9.68 -8.17 5.52
CA GLU A 127 8.56 -8.99 5.97
C GLU A 127 7.44 -8.14 6.58
N PRO A 128 6.18 -8.44 6.26
CA PRO A 128 5.06 -7.73 6.86
C PRO A 128 4.92 -8.02 8.35
N LEU A 129 4.68 -6.96 9.12
CA LEU A 129 4.36 -7.00 10.54
C LEU A 129 2.95 -6.45 10.74
N ALA A 130 2.10 -7.18 11.44
CA ALA A 130 0.76 -6.74 11.81
C ALA A 130 0.70 -6.36 13.29
N LEU A 131 0.12 -5.21 13.57
CA LEU A 131 -0.13 -4.68 14.90
C LEU A 131 -1.64 -4.62 15.13
N ALA A 132 -2.15 -5.40 16.06
CA ALA A 132 -3.54 -5.29 16.52
C ALA A 132 -3.60 -4.27 17.66
N TYR A 133 -4.46 -3.27 17.55
CA TYR A 133 -4.56 -2.18 18.52
C TYR A 133 -6.03 -1.79 18.77
N LYS A 134 -6.27 -1.16 19.93
CA LYS A 134 -7.59 -0.58 20.25
C LYS A 134 -7.70 0.83 19.68
N ASP A 135 -8.66 1.01 18.78
CA ASP A 135 -9.07 2.30 18.24
C ASP A 135 -10.36 2.77 18.92
N SER A 136 -10.75 4.04 18.71
CA SER A 136 -12.02 4.60 19.19
C SER A 136 -13.25 3.84 18.68
N LYS A 137 -13.13 3.14 17.55
CA LYS A 137 -14.20 2.38 16.87
C LYS A 137 -14.09 0.87 17.05
N GLY A 138 -13.26 0.39 17.99
CA GLY A 138 -13.03 -1.03 18.26
C GLY A 138 -11.61 -1.51 17.94
N THR A 139 -11.45 -2.80 17.68
CA THR A 139 -10.15 -3.36 17.33
C THR A 139 -9.81 -3.12 15.87
N ALA A 140 -8.59 -2.68 15.61
CA ALA A 140 -8.06 -2.50 14.28
C ALA A 140 -6.70 -3.21 14.12
N ILE A 141 -6.36 -3.60 12.91
CA ILE A 141 -5.08 -4.23 12.55
C ILE A 141 -4.39 -3.32 11.56
N LEU A 142 -3.18 -2.88 11.89
CA LEU A 142 -2.30 -2.18 10.97
C LEU A 142 -1.23 -3.14 10.46
N VAL A 143 -1.13 -3.30 9.15
CA VAL A 143 -0.10 -4.10 8.49
C VAL A 143 0.91 -3.18 7.85
N ILE A 144 2.17 -3.28 8.28
CA ILE A 144 3.32 -2.49 7.83
C ILE A 144 4.46 -3.41 7.38
N GLN A 145 5.48 -2.87 6.72
CA GLN A 145 6.71 -3.58 6.35
C GLN A 145 7.91 -2.80 6.90
N PRO A 146 8.16 -2.92 8.23
CA PRO A 146 9.27 -2.23 8.86
C PRO A 146 10.61 -2.88 8.46
N ASP A 147 11.67 -2.06 8.32
CA ASP A 147 13.04 -2.56 8.32
C ASP A 147 13.42 -3.10 9.70
N ASP A 148 14.60 -3.74 9.79
CA ASP A 148 15.04 -4.39 11.03
C ASP A 148 15.20 -3.40 12.19
N ALA A 149 15.65 -2.17 11.91
CA ALA A 149 15.81 -1.13 12.90
C ALA A 149 14.44 -0.67 13.45
N MET A 150 13.49 -0.38 12.57
CA MET A 150 12.13 0.00 12.92
C MET A 150 11.40 -1.14 13.64
N ARG A 151 11.58 -2.38 13.16
CA ARG A 151 10.98 -3.58 13.77
C ARG A 151 11.46 -3.78 15.19
N SER A 152 12.78 -3.70 15.40
CA SER A 152 13.39 -3.83 16.74
C SER A 152 12.92 -2.73 17.68
N HIS A 153 12.86 -1.49 17.20
CA HIS A 153 12.36 -0.35 17.98
C HIS A 153 10.90 -0.53 18.40
N LEU A 154 10.02 -0.92 17.46
CA LEU A 154 8.59 -1.13 17.75
C LEU A 154 8.37 -2.28 18.73
N LEU A 155 9.05 -3.42 18.53
CA LEU A 155 8.93 -4.58 19.43
C LEU A 155 9.47 -4.26 20.82
N GLY A 156 10.57 -3.52 20.93
CA GLY A 156 11.13 -3.07 22.20
C GLY A 156 10.17 -2.12 22.94
N ALA A 157 9.61 -1.13 22.24
CA ALA A 157 8.65 -0.19 22.82
C ALA A 157 7.34 -0.86 23.27
N ILE A 158 6.86 -1.86 22.54
CA ILE A 158 5.65 -2.62 22.91
C ILE A 158 5.91 -3.52 24.12
N ARG A 159 7.09 -4.16 24.21
CA ARG A 159 7.45 -5.00 25.36
C ARG A 159 7.66 -4.19 26.63
N GLY A 160 8.35 -3.06 26.55
CA GLY A 160 8.61 -2.20 27.69
C GLY A 160 7.37 -1.54 28.32
N LYS A 161 6.23 -1.54 27.63
CA LYS A 161 4.96 -0.99 28.12
C LYS A 161 4.00 -2.04 28.68
N LYS A 162 4.32 -3.33 28.53
CA LYS A 162 3.50 -4.45 29.05
C LYS A 162 4.01 -5.01 30.37
N GLY A 163 5.17 -4.57 30.86
CA GLY A 163 5.71 -4.84 32.18
C GLY A 163 5.44 -3.66 33.13
#